data_d0bf24a573549fb6b54499bc7f632f80
#
_entry.id   d0bf24a573549fb6b54499bc7f632f80
#
_cell.length_a   1.000
_cell.length_b   1.000
_cell.length_c   1.000
_cell.angle_alpha   90.00
_cell.angle_beta   90.00
_cell.angle_gamma   90.00
#
_symmetry.space_group_name_H-M   'P 1'
#
loop_
_entity.id
_entity.type
_entity.pdbx_description
1 polymer ?
#
loop_
_entity_poly.entity_id
_entity_poly.type
_entity_poly.pdbx_seq_one_letter_code
_entity_poly.pdbx_strand_id
1 'polypeptide(L)'
;MTSSTIDLLHIPRIQVIEITDDTLAVNLSDGRTISVPLAWYPRLLNGSYEERQDWRLIGDGTGIHWNQLDEDISVKNLVLGQPSGESQKSYQRWLNQRQAAKN
;
A
#
# COMPACT_ATOMS: atom_id res chain seq x y z
N MET A 1 1.35 5.29 32.17
CA MET A 1 0.69 4.46 31.19
C MET A 1 1.46 4.46 29.89
N THR A 2 1.57 3.36 29.28
CA THR A 2 2.18 3.31 27.97
C THR A 2 1.11 3.15 26.93
N SER A 3 1.27 3.85 25.84
CA SER A 3 0.32 3.78 24.74
C SER A 3 0.68 2.71 23.73
N SER A 4 1.91 2.21 23.75
CA SER A 4 2.37 1.32 22.70
C SER A 4 1.58 0.02 22.60
N THR A 5 1.24 -0.58 23.73
CA THR A 5 0.41 -1.79 23.74
C THR A 5 -0.99 -1.51 23.25
N ILE A 6 -1.53 -0.38 23.65
CA ILE A 6 -2.85 0.06 23.21
C ILE A 6 -2.85 0.30 21.72
N ASP A 7 -1.78 0.91 21.19
CA ASP A 7 -1.68 1.21 19.77
C ASP A 7 -1.66 -0.06 18.93
N LEU A 8 -1.02 -1.12 19.44
CA LEU A 8 -1.01 -2.40 18.74
C LEU A 8 -2.38 -3.05 18.68
N LEU A 9 -3.20 -2.84 19.74
CA LEU A 9 -4.54 -3.40 19.80
C LEU A 9 -5.56 -2.54 19.06
N HIS A 10 -5.25 -1.26 18.88
CA HIS A 10 -6.18 -0.31 18.30
C HIS A 10 -5.58 0.34 17.06
N ILE A 11 -5.28 -0.51 16.07
CA ILE A 11 -4.78 -0.01 14.80
C ILE A 11 -5.90 0.78 14.12
N PRO A 12 -5.67 2.04 13.77
CA PRO A 12 -6.70 2.83 13.11
C PRO A 12 -7.03 2.28 11.73
N ARG A 13 -8.26 2.52 11.31
CA ARG A 13 -8.74 2.06 10.02
C ARG A 13 -8.60 3.14 8.97
N ILE A 14 -8.48 2.69 7.74
CA ILE A 14 -8.38 3.58 6.59
C ILE A 14 -9.79 4.08 6.25
N GLN A 15 -9.94 5.39 6.10
CA GLN A 15 -11.21 6.00 5.72
C GLN A 15 -11.20 6.52 4.30
N VAL A 16 -10.07 7.08 3.87
CA VAL A 16 -9.94 7.65 2.53
C VAL A 16 -8.58 7.27 1.98
N ILE A 17 -8.54 6.96 0.70
CA ILE A 17 -7.30 6.66 -0.03
C ILE A 17 -7.22 7.57 -1.23
N GLU A 18 -6.08 8.24 -1.39
CA GLU A 18 -5.77 9.03 -2.56
C GLU A 18 -4.44 8.60 -3.15
N ILE A 19 -4.43 8.33 -4.43
CA ILE A 19 -3.23 7.90 -5.13
C ILE A 19 -2.99 8.83 -6.31
N THR A 20 -1.84 9.49 -6.31
CA THR A 20 -1.41 10.32 -7.43
C THR A 20 -0.33 9.58 -8.21
N ASP A 21 0.32 10.25 -9.15
CA ASP A 21 1.40 9.63 -9.93
C ASP A 21 2.63 9.34 -9.08
N ASP A 22 2.78 9.99 -7.94
CA ASP A 22 3.98 9.85 -7.13
C ASP A 22 3.73 9.59 -5.64
N THR A 23 2.48 9.64 -5.18
CA THR A 23 2.17 9.60 -3.76
C THR A 23 0.97 8.72 -3.46
N LEU A 24 1.06 8.00 -2.36
CA LEU A 24 -0.08 7.30 -1.73
C LEU A 24 -0.39 8.01 -0.43
N ALA A 25 -1.62 8.48 -0.25
CA ALA A 25 -2.05 9.12 0.98
C ALA A 25 -3.28 8.41 1.54
N VAL A 26 -3.29 8.18 2.83
CA VAL A 26 -4.43 7.56 3.51
C VAL A 26 -4.85 8.42 4.69
N ASN A 27 -6.16 8.61 4.84
CA ASN A 27 -6.73 9.24 6.02
C ASN A 27 -7.18 8.14 6.96
N LEU A 28 -6.78 8.24 8.22
CA LEU A 28 -7.05 7.23 9.22
C LEU A 28 -8.16 7.67 10.16
N SER A 29 -8.80 6.69 10.79
CA SER A 29 -9.92 6.92 11.70
C SER A 29 -9.55 7.72 12.94
N ASP A 30 -8.25 7.79 13.26
CA ASP A 30 -7.79 8.59 14.41
C ASP A 30 -7.48 10.03 14.05
N GLY A 31 -7.76 10.45 12.81
CA GLY A 31 -7.57 11.82 12.37
C GLY A 31 -6.26 12.08 11.65
N ARG A 32 -5.34 11.12 11.64
CA ARG A 32 -4.06 11.31 10.95
C ARG A 32 -4.20 11.06 9.46
N THR A 33 -3.36 11.75 8.69
CA THR A 33 -3.15 11.45 7.28
C THR A 33 -1.70 11.04 7.10
N ILE A 34 -1.48 9.92 6.44
CA ILE A 34 -0.13 9.44 6.17
C ILE A 34 0.07 9.43 4.67
N SER A 35 1.13 10.09 4.22
CA SER A 35 1.51 10.12 2.80
C SER A 35 2.88 9.49 2.65
N VAL A 36 3.02 8.62 1.66
CA VAL A 36 4.30 7.98 1.36
C VAL A 36 4.54 8.04 -0.15
N PRO A 37 5.81 8.04 -0.57
CA PRO A 37 6.14 8.00 -2.00
C PRO A 37 5.68 6.69 -2.63
N LEU A 38 5.09 6.74 -3.81
CA LEU A 38 4.78 5.52 -4.56
C LEU A 38 6.04 4.71 -4.88
N ALA A 39 7.18 5.39 -4.96
CA ALA A 39 8.45 4.70 -5.21
C ALA A 39 8.80 3.66 -4.14
N TRP A 40 8.21 3.77 -2.95
CA TRP A 40 8.39 2.75 -1.91
C TRP A 40 7.72 1.43 -2.29
N TYR A 41 6.80 1.46 -3.24
CA TYR A 41 6.03 0.30 -3.68
C TYR A 41 6.12 0.21 -5.19
N PRO A 42 7.21 -0.40 -5.71
CA PRO A 42 7.47 -0.40 -7.14
C PRO A 42 6.34 -0.94 -8.01
N ARG A 43 5.59 -1.92 -7.52
CA ARG A 43 4.45 -2.43 -8.28
C ARG A 43 3.39 -1.35 -8.49
N LEU A 44 3.15 -0.52 -7.47
CA LEU A 44 2.21 0.59 -7.60
C LEU A 44 2.78 1.65 -8.55
N LEU A 45 4.05 1.96 -8.41
CA LEU A 45 4.69 2.97 -9.24
C LEU A 45 4.61 2.61 -10.73
N ASN A 46 4.77 1.33 -11.05
CA ASN A 46 4.74 0.85 -12.42
C ASN A 46 3.35 0.40 -12.89
N GLY A 47 2.36 0.51 -12.05
CA GLY A 47 0.99 0.23 -12.42
C GLY A 47 0.39 1.37 -13.23
N SER A 48 -0.65 1.06 -14.01
CA SER A 48 -1.41 2.07 -14.70
C SER A 48 -2.33 2.78 -13.72
N TYR A 49 -2.91 3.89 -14.16
CA TYR A 49 -3.90 4.59 -13.35
C TYR A 49 -5.03 3.65 -12.93
N GLU A 50 -5.54 2.88 -13.87
CA GLU A 50 -6.65 1.97 -13.60
C GLU A 50 -6.26 0.88 -12.61
N GLU A 51 -5.05 0.34 -12.75
CA GLU A 51 -4.56 -0.68 -11.83
C GLU A 51 -4.42 -0.13 -10.41
N ARG A 52 -3.96 1.11 -10.28
CA ARG A 52 -3.81 1.76 -8.97
C ARG A 52 -5.16 2.04 -8.32
N GLN A 53 -6.20 2.23 -9.10
CA GLN A 53 -7.54 2.49 -8.56
C GLN A 53 -8.31 1.21 -8.27
N ASP A 54 -7.79 0.05 -8.66
CA ASP A 54 -8.45 -1.24 -8.44
C ASP A 54 -7.97 -1.87 -7.15
N TRP A 55 -8.37 -1.26 -6.03
CA TRP A 55 -8.00 -1.71 -4.70
C TRP A 55 -9.24 -1.99 -3.88
N ARG A 56 -9.04 -2.74 -2.79
CA ARG A 56 -10.07 -2.95 -1.78
C ARG A 56 -9.43 -2.99 -0.40
N LEU A 57 -10.21 -2.64 0.60
CA LEU A 57 -9.75 -2.73 1.98
C LEU A 57 -9.82 -4.18 2.44
N ILE A 58 -8.82 -4.57 3.21
CA ILE A 58 -8.74 -5.89 3.82
C ILE A 58 -8.44 -5.71 5.31
N GLY A 59 -8.52 -6.83 6.08
CA GLY A 59 -8.20 -6.77 7.50
C GLY A 59 -9.06 -5.78 8.27
N ASP A 60 -10.35 -5.73 7.96
CA ASP A 60 -11.29 -4.83 8.63
C ASP A 60 -10.85 -3.36 8.53
N GLY A 61 -10.30 -2.98 7.39
CA GLY A 61 -9.89 -1.61 7.14
C GLY A 61 -8.47 -1.27 7.56
N THR A 62 -7.70 -2.25 8.01
CA THR A 62 -6.31 -2.02 8.42
C THR A 62 -5.30 -2.32 7.33
N GLY A 63 -5.76 -2.71 6.16
CA GLY A 63 -4.91 -2.97 5.02
C GLY A 63 -5.58 -2.67 3.71
N ILE A 64 -4.78 -2.60 2.65
CA ILE A 64 -5.23 -2.35 1.28
C ILE A 64 -4.65 -3.45 0.39
N HIS A 65 -5.49 -4.00 -0.49
CA HIS A 65 -5.06 -4.97 -1.48
C HIS A 65 -5.36 -4.44 -2.87
N TRP A 66 -4.36 -4.49 -3.75
CA TRP A 66 -4.52 -4.14 -5.16
C TRP A 66 -4.64 -5.42 -5.96
N ASN A 67 -5.79 -5.59 -6.62
CA ASN A 67 -6.13 -6.85 -7.28
C ASN A 67 -5.22 -7.17 -8.47
N GLN A 68 -4.97 -6.18 -9.32
CA GLN A 68 -4.21 -6.41 -10.54
C GLN A 68 -2.71 -6.36 -10.34
N LEU A 69 -2.26 -5.67 -9.31
CA LEU A 69 -0.84 -5.51 -9.02
C LEU A 69 -0.34 -6.52 -7.99
N ASP A 70 -1.27 -7.26 -7.38
CA ASP A 70 -0.98 -8.24 -6.33
C ASP A 70 -0.09 -7.62 -5.25
N GLU A 71 -0.54 -6.48 -4.73
CA GLU A 71 0.19 -5.73 -3.71
C GLU A 71 -0.69 -5.56 -2.48
N ASP A 72 -0.10 -5.71 -1.31
CA ASP A 72 -0.75 -5.49 -0.02
C ASP A 72 0.03 -4.46 0.79
N ILE A 73 -0.67 -3.51 1.37
CA ILE A 73 -0.06 -2.52 2.25
C ILE A 73 -0.90 -2.42 3.51
N SER A 74 -0.25 -2.48 4.67
CA SER A 74 -0.95 -2.38 5.95
C SER A 74 -0.74 -0.99 6.56
N VAL A 75 -1.72 -0.57 7.36
CA VAL A 75 -1.60 0.66 8.15
C VAL A 75 -0.36 0.59 9.03
N LYS A 76 -0.10 -0.57 9.63
CA LYS A 76 1.07 -0.76 10.49
C LYS A 76 2.36 -0.40 9.75
N ASN A 77 2.52 -0.91 8.53
CA ASN A 77 3.72 -0.62 7.75
C ASN A 77 3.81 0.85 7.36
N LEU A 78 2.68 1.47 7.04
CA LEU A 78 2.67 2.90 6.72
C LEU A 78 3.08 3.74 7.93
N VAL A 79 2.54 3.42 9.10
CA VAL A 79 2.86 4.14 10.34
C VAL A 79 4.34 3.98 10.69
N LEU A 80 4.89 2.79 10.50
CA LEU A 80 6.29 2.51 10.80
C LEU A 80 7.25 3.01 9.72
N GLY A 81 6.72 3.47 8.58
CA GLY A 81 7.56 3.94 7.50
C GLY A 81 8.32 2.83 6.80
N GLN A 82 7.69 1.68 6.65
CA GLN A 82 8.33 0.52 6.02
C GLN A 82 7.91 0.42 4.55
N PRO A 83 8.88 0.51 3.61
CA PRO A 83 8.57 0.32 2.20
C PRO A 83 8.33 -1.15 1.88
N SER A 84 8.05 -1.44 0.61
CA SER A 84 7.84 -2.81 0.16
C SER A 84 9.01 -3.70 0.53
N GLY A 85 8.70 -4.88 1.05
CA GLY A 85 9.72 -5.88 1.35
C GLY A 85 10.03 -6.80 0.18
N GLU A 86 9.48 -6.53 -0.99
CA GLU A 86 9.67 -7.39 -2.14
C GLU A 86 11.14 -7.34 -2.61
N SER A 87 11.71 -8.53 -2.89
CA SER A 87 13.08 -8.60 -3.37
C SER A 87 13.17 -8.10 -4.83
N GLN A 88 14.37 -7.68 -5.23
CA GLN A 88 14.60 -7.26 -6.61
C GLN A 88 14.29 -8.40 -7.58
N LYS A 89 14.62 -9.61 -7.21
CA LYS A 89 14.39 -10.78 -8.06
C LYS A 89 12.90 -11.03 -8.29
N SER A 90 12.12 -10.94 -7.22
CA SER A 90 10.66 -11.11 -7.31
C SER A 90 10.04 -9.98 -8.16
N TYR A 91 10.46 -8.77 -7.93
CA TYR A 91 9.97 -7.61 -8.67
C TYR A 91 10.32 -7.72 -10.16
N GLN A 92 11.53 -8.14 -10.47
CA GLN A 92 11.95 -8.29 -11.85
C GLN A 92 11.14 -9.37 -12.57
N ARG A 93 10.82 -10.47 -11.87
CA ARG A 93 9.95 -11.50 -12.43
C ARG A 93 8.56 -10.95 -12.75
N TRP A 94 8.04 -10.16 -11.85
CA TRP A 94 6.73 -9.54 -12.04
C TRP A 94 6.73 -8.61 -13.26
N LEU A 95 7.77 -7.79 -13.41
CA LEU A 95 7.91 -6.92 -14.57
C LEU A 95 7.99 -7.72 -15.87
N ASN A 96 8.76 -8.80 -15.86
CA ASN A 96 8.91 -9.63 -17.05
C ASN A 96 7.58 -10.26 -17.45
N GLN A 97 6.80 -10.71 -16.49
CA GLN A 97 5.48 -11.28 -16.74
C GLN A 97 4.54 -10.24 -17.35
N ARG A 98 4.60 -9.01 -16.86
CA ARG A 98 3.76 -7.94 -17.41
C ARG A 98 4.12 -7.64 -18.86
N GLN A 99 5.39 -7.61 -19.17
CA GLN A 99 5.82 -7.34 -20.54
C GLN A 99 5.45 -8.48 -21.47
N ALA A 100 5.58 -9.72 -21.03
CA ALA A 100 5.16 -10.86 -21.81
C ALA A 100 3.67 -10.83 -22.11
N ALA A 101 2.86 -10.43 -21.12
CA ALA A 101 1.42 -10.35 -21.28
C ALA A 101 0.98 -9.25 -22.24
N LYS A 102 1.80 -8.22 -22.40
CA LYS A 102 1.49 -7.11 -23.31
C LYS A 102 1.82 -7.41 -24.76
N ASN A 103 2.67 -8.38 -24.97
CA ASN A 103 3.05 -8.81 -26.32
C ASN A 103 2.07 -9.86 -26.81
#